data_b21db7a874fc9e52057c439f2bdbde93
#
_entry.id   b21db7a874fc9e52057c439f2bdbde93
#
_cell.length_a   1.000
_cell.length_b   1.000
_cell.length_c   1.000
_cell.angle_alpha   90.00
_cell.angle_beta   90.00
_cell.angle_gamma   90.00
#
_symmetry.space_group_name_H-M   'P 1'
#
loop_
_entity.id
_entity.type
_entity.pdbx_description
1 polymer ?
#
loop_
_entity_poly.entity_id
_entity_poly.type
_entity_poly.pdbx_seq_one_letter_code
_entity_poly.pdbx_strand_id
1 'polypeptide(L)'
;MSASLSRDSSSAPSLPNRRPSIVSSSSRPRQIIETARVGSLGTLDEAGNPFVSLVTVAALEPTRLILLLSGLAQHTKNLDRAPNCSLLLVEPGGEQGNPLAGARLTISGSAKRLARDGDEIARACFLAAHRSAAAYAEFEDFSFFQLDVDQIHLVAGFGRIETISASQLTSSND
;
A
#
# COMPACT_ATOMS: atom_id res chain seq x y z
N MET A 1 31.18 69.86 14.48
CA MET A 1 30.42 69.38 13.29
C MET A 1 30.11 67.95 13.48
N SER A 2 28.93 67.64 14.01
CA SER A 2 28.45 66.28 14.32
C SER A 2 27.56 65.81 13.14
N ALA A 3 27.92 64.70 12.50
CA ALA A 3 27.07 64.06 11.50
C ALA A 3 26.29 62.96 12.16
N SER A 4 24.97 63.09 12.15
CA SER A 4 23.97 62.08 12.62
C SER A 4 23.76 61.05 11.53
N LEU A 5 23.99 59.80 11.84
CA LEU A 5 23.66 58.67 10.98
C LEU A 5 22.31 58.12 11.37
N SER A 6 21.31 58.38 10.52
CA SER A 6 19.98 57.78 10.59
C SER A 6 20.08 56.28 10.22
N ARG A 7 19.59 55.40 11.10
CA ARG A 7 19.39 53.99 10.84
C ARG A 7 18.04 53.79 10.18
N ASP A 8 18.09 53.36 8.94
CA ASP A 8 16.92 52.95 8.18
C ASP A 8 16.54 51.50 8.59
N SER A 9 15.37 51.34 9.18
CA SER A 9 14.83 50.09 9.63
C SER A 9 14.04 49.45 8.48
N SER A 10 14.73 48.66 7.65
CA SER A 10 14.11 47.85 6.62
C SER A 10 13.36 46.66 7.27
N SER A 11 12.04 46.74 7.26
CA SER A 11 11.15 45.66 7.66
C SER A 11 11.18 44.54 6.60
N ALA A 12 11.67 43.36 6.98
CA ALA A 12 11.60 42.18 6.17
C ALA A 12 10.16 41.70 5.93
N PRO A 13 9.78 41.28 4.72
CA PRO A 13 8.45 40.74 4.46
C PRO A 13 8.23 39.42 5.20
N SER A 14 7.18 39.34 5.99
CA SER A 14 6.74 38.12 6.66
C SER A 14 6.27 37.10 5.63
N LEU A 15 6.92 35.93 5.58
CA LEU A 15 6.52 34.80 4.77
C LEU A 15 5.13 34.29 5.25
N PRO A 16 4.21 33.97 4.33
CA PRO A 16 2.92 33.41 4.72
C PRO A 16 3.12 32.06 5.39
N ASN A 17 2.64 31.97 6.64
CA ASN A 17 2.59 30.72 7.41
C ASN A 17 1.63 29.75 6.72
N ARG A 18 2.13 28.93 5.78
CA ARG A 18 1.39 27.82 5.25
C ARG A 18 1.25 26.77 6.36
N ARG A 19 0.12 26.81 7.06
CA ARG A 19 -0.30 25.68 7.88
C ARG A 19 -0.31 24.45 6.98
N PRO A 20 0.36 23.35 7.34
CA PRO A 20 0.20 22.11 6.59
C PRO A 20 -1.29 21.76 6.66
N SER A 21 -1.92 21.58 5.49
CA SER A 21 -3.27 21.05 5.38
C SER A 21 -3.29 19.72 6.12
N ILE A 22 -4.21 19.58 7.08
CA ILE A 22 -4.46 18.33 7.79
C ILE A 22 -5.06 17.38 6.75
N VAL A 23 -4.21 16.67 6.02
CA VAL A 23 -4.63 15.51 5.23
C VAL A 23 -5.12 14.49 6.25
N SER A 24 -6.39 14.09 6.17
CA SER A 24 -6.98 13.14 7.12
C SER A 24 -6.10 11.90 7.22
N SER A 25 -5.95 11.34 8.42
CA SER A 25 -5.03 10.20 8.70
C SER A 25 -5.23 9.01 7.74
N SER A 26 -6.40 8.87 7.16
CA SER A 26 -6.78 7.76 6.27
C SER A 26 -6.56 8.02 4.77
N SER A 27 -6.33 9.26 4.33
CA SER A 27 -6.16 9.55 2.90
C SER A 27 -4.86 9.00 2.32
N ARG A 28 -3.75 9.08 3.06
CA ARG A 28 -2.45 8.58 2.60
C ARG A 28 -2.37 7.06 2.49
N PRO A 29 -2.81 6.26 3.48
CA PRO A 29 -2.90 4.81 3.32
C PRO A 29 -3.73 4.38 2.11
N ARG A 30 -4.90 4.99 1.89
CA ARG A 30 -5.73 4.72 0.72
C ARG A 30 -4.98 4.97 -0.58
N GLN A 31 -4.34 6.12 -0.71
CA GLN A 31 -3.57 6.49 -1.89
C GLN A 31 -2.46 5.47 -2.19
N ILE A 32 -1.71 5.03 -1.17
CA ILE A 32 -0.65 4.03 -1.32
C ILE A 32 -1.26 2.71 -1.83
N ILE A 33 -2.36 2.25 -1.23
CA ILE A 33 -3.06 1.03 -1.62
C ILE A 33 -3.55 1.12 -3.08
N GLU A 34 -4.24 2.18 -3.45
CA GLU A 34 -4.82 2.37 -4.78
C GLU A 34 -3.76 2.47 -5.89
N THR A 35 -2.61 3.05 -5.56
CA THR A 35 -1.52 3.24 -6.54
C THR A 35 -0.53 2.09 -6.56
N ALA A 36 -0.53 1.20 -5.56
CA ALA A 36 0.37 0.06 -5.50
C ALA A 36 0.16 -0.88 -6.69
N ARG A 37 1.27 -1.40 -7.23
CA ARG A 37 1.28 -2.39 -8.30
C ARG A 37 2.07 -3.64 -7.92
N VAL A 38 2.94 -3.51 -6.93
CA VAL A 38 3.84 -4.56 -6.47
C VAL A 38 3.92 -4.51 -4.96
N GLY A 39 4.03 -5.66 -4.31
CA GLY A 39 4.23 -5.77 -2.87
C GLY A 39 5.01 -7.01 -2.48
N SER A 40 5.56 -7.00 -1.27
CA SER A 40 6.19 -8.17 -0.67
C SER A 40 5.17 -8.91 0.20
N LEU A 41 4.77 -10.09 -0.27
CA LEU A 41 3.78 -10.94 0.40
C LEU A 41 4.46 -11.89 1.37
N GLY A 42 4.13 -11.78 2.64
CA GLY A 42 4.53 -12.68 3.72
C GLY A 42 3.48 -13.75 3.96
N THR A 43 3.88 -15.02 3.94
CA THR A 43 3.04 -16.20 4.20
C THR A 43 3.75 -17.12 5.18
N LEU A 44 3.08 -18.17 5.66
CA LEU A 44 3.67 -19.18 6.53
C LEU A 44 3.82 -20.51 5.76
N ASP A 45 5.02 -21.09 5.79
CA ASP A 45 5.25 -22.42 5.24
C ASP A 45 4.59 -23.53 6.08
N GLU A 46 4.72 -24.78 5.66
CA GLU A 46 4.12 -25.94 6.36
C GLU A 46 4.62 -26.11 7.81
N ALA A 47 5.84 -25.70 8.07
CA ALA A 47 6.45 -25.75 9.40
C ALA A 47 6.12 -24.49 10.24
N GLY A 48 5.35 -23.53 9.68
CA GLY A 48 5.02 -22.27 10.32
C GLY A 48 6.11 -21.20 10.22
N ASN A 49 7.14 -21.41 9.39
CA ASN A 49 8.18 -20.43 9.19
C ASN A 49 7.69 -19.30 8.24
N PRO A 50 8.11 -18.06 8.48
CA PRO A 50 7.83 -16.95 7.58
C PRO A 50 8.47 -17.14 6.21
N PHE A 51 7.69 -16.93 5.13
CA PHE A 51 8.15 -16.94 3.76
C PHE A 51 7.72 -15.66 3.06
N VAL A 52 8.63 -14.96 2.39
CA VAL A 52 8.36 -13.70 1.69
C VAL A 52 8.62 -13.84 0.20
N SER A 53 7.73 -13.29 -0.60
CA SER A 53 7.83 -13.28 -2.06
C SER A 53 7.31 -11.98 -2.65
N LEU A 54 7.82 -11.61 -3.83
CA LEU A 54 7.31 -10.47 -4.58
C LEU A 54 6.06 -10.89 -5.35
N VAL A 55 5.01 -10.06 -5.29
CA VAL A 55 3.75 -10.28 -6.02
C VAL A 55 3.26 -8.98 -6.66
N THR A 56 2.49 -9.11 -7.73
CA THR A 56 1.71 -8.00 -8.28
C THR A 56 0.38 -7.88 -7.53
N VAL A 57 -0.10 -6.64 -7.35
CA VAL A 57 -1.30 -6.33 -6.57
C VAL A 57 -2.14 -5.27 -7.26
N ALA A 58 -3.46 -5.41 -7.16
CA ALA A 58 -4.42 -4.36 -7.54
C ALA A 58 -5.41 -4.13 -6.41
N ALA A 59 -5.77 -2.87 -6.17
CA ALA A 59 -6.79 -2.53 -5.19
C ALA A 59 -8.17 -2.58 -5.84
N LEU A 60 -9.05 -3.45 -5.36
CA LEU A 60 -10.46 -3.43 -5.70
C LEU A 60 -11.18 -2.37 -4.85
N GLU A 61 -10.84 -2.33 -3.57
CA GLU A 61 -11.27 -1.35 -2.58
C GLU A 61 -10.11 -1.14 -1.59
N PRO A 62 -10.12 -0.10 -0.75
CA PRO A 62 -9.06 0.11 0.24
C PRO A 62 -8.88 -1.06 1.21
N THR A 63 -9.93 -1.88 1.41
CA THR A 63 -9.91 -3.04 2.31
C THR A 63 -9.90 -4.38 1.57
N ARG A 64 -9.90 -4.37 0.24
CA ARG A 64 -9.87 -5.59 -0.59
C ARG A 64 -8.85 -5.47 -1.71
N LEU A 65 -7.84 -6.29 -1.69
CA LEU A 65 -6.78 -6.33 -2.70
C LEU A 65 -6.85 -7.62 -3.50
N ILE A 66 -6.49 -7.53 -4.78
CA ILE A 66 -6.49 -8.67 -5.70
C ILE A 66 -5.06 -9.02 -6.07
N LEU A 67 -4.75 -10.30 -6.00
CA LEU A 67 -3.50 -10.89 -6.42
C LEU A 67 -3.79 -11.92 -7.54
N LEU A 68 -2.86 -12.10 -8.49
CA LEU A 68 -2.91 -13.18 -9.47
C LEU A 68 -1.69 -14.08 -9.23
N LEU A 69 -1.93 -15.29 -8.76
CA LEU A 69 -0.89 -16.19 -8.26
C LEU A 69 -0.89 -17.52 -9.00
N SER A 70 0.31 -18.02 -9.33
CA SER A 70 0.48 -19.37 -9.90
C SER A 70 0.36 -20.44 -8.81
N GLY A 71 -0.36 -21.50 -9.07
CA GLY A 71 -0.46 -22.69 -8.21
C GLY A 71 0.86 -23.41 -7.98
N LEU A 72 1.86 -23.16 -8.84
CA LEU A 72 3.21 -23.71 -8.68
C LEU A 72 4.02 -22.97 -7.61
N ALA A 73 3.66 -21.72 -7.32
CA ALA A 73 4.41 -20.86 -6.40
C ALA A 73 4.24 -21.31 -4.94
N GLN A 74 5.32 -21.18 -4.16
CA GLN A 74 5.30 -21.57 -2.73
C GLN A 74 4.30 -20.74 -1.93
N HIS A 75 4.20 -19.43 -2.18
CA HIS A 75 3.23 -18.58 -1.49
C HIS A 75 1.78 -19.02 -1.71
N THR A 76 1.44 -19.54 -2.89
CA THR A 76 0.10 -20.04 -3.18
C THR A 76 -0.22 -21.28 -2.36
N LYS A 77 0.71 -22.24 -2.31
CA LYS A 77 0.59 -23.45 -1.46
C LYS A 77 0.45 -23.09 0.02
N ASN A 78 1.17 -22.08 0.45
CA ASN A 78 1.10 -21.56 1.81
C ASN A 78 -0.29 -20.99 2.12
N LEU A 79 -0.82 -20.13 1.23
CA LEU A 79 -2.14 -19.50 1.40
C LEU A 79 -3.30 -20.50 1.34
N ASP A 80 -3.23 -21.51 0.47
CA ASP A 80 -4.24 -22.57 0.39
C ASP A 80 -4.34 -23.35 1.71
N ARG A 81 -3.25 -23.44 2.47
CA ARG A 81 -3.20 -24.11 3.78
C ARG A 81 -3.52 -23.16 4.93
N ALA A 82 -2.97 -21.95 4.91
CA ALA A 82 -3.11 -20.94 5.96
C ALA A 82 -3.31 -19.56 5.31
N PRO A 83 -4.56 -19.04 5.28
CA PRO A 83 -4.88 -17.83 4.53
C PRO A 83 -4.30 -16.54 5.15
N ASN A 84 -3.89 -16.58 6.42
CA ASN A 84 -3.31 -15.41 7.09
C ASN A 84 -1.99 -15.02 6.44
N CYS A 85 -1.89 -13.73 6.12
CA CYS A 85 -0.73 -13.19 5.43
C CYS A 85 -0.46 -11.74 5.82
N SER A 86 0.68 -11.24 5.40
CA SER A 86 1.00 -9.81 5.42
C SER A 86 1.47 -9.35 4.05
N LEU A 87 1.19 -8.09 3.71
CA LEU A 87 1.64 -7.48 2.45
C LEU A 87 2.31 -6.14 2.76
N LEU A 88 3.58 -6.02 2.40
CA LEU A 88 4.32 -4.76 2.49
C LEU A 88 4.18 -4.00 1.17
N LEU A 89 3.62 -2.79 1.24
CA LEU A 89 3.58 -1.80 0.16
C LEU A 89 4.50 -0.64 0.52
N VAL A 90 5.29 -0.17 -0.45
CA VAL A 90 6.27 0.89 -0.24
C VAL A 90 6.08 1.98 -1.29
N GLU A 91 5.95 3.23 -0.85
CA GLU A 91 6.08 4.36 -1.76
C GLU A 91 7.54 4.48 -2.22
N PRO A 92 7.79 4.92 -3.47
CA PRO A 92 9.13 5.28 -3.90
C PRO A 92 9.77 6.24 -2.89
N GLY A 93 11.04 6.03 -2.56
CA GLY A 93 11.81 6.91 -1.67
C GLY A 93 11.88 8.32 -2.23
N GLY A 94 12.07 9.33 -1.34
CA GLY A 94 12.14 10.74 -1.72
C GLY A 94 13.28 11.05 -2.71
N GLU A 95 13.43 12.32 -3.10
CA GLU A 95 14.30 12.83 -4.18
C GLU A 95 15.76 12.34 -4.17
N GLN A 96 16.27 11.85 -3.05
CA GLN A 96 17.65 11.34 -2.91
C GLN A 96 17.73 9.81 -2.92
N GLY A 97 16.65 9.09 -3.29
CA GLY A 97 16.66 7.63 -3.38
C GLY A 97 16.76 6.90 -2.03
N ASN A 98 16.53 7.58 -0.92
CA ASN A 98 16.49 6.91 0.39
C ASN A 98 15.17 6.09 0.52
N PRO A 99 15.24 4.74 0.50
CA PRO A 99 14.03 3.89 0.51
C PRO A 99 13.22 4.02 1.80
N LEU A 100 13.80 4.55 2.89
CA LEU A 100 13.11 4.76 4.16
C LEU A 100 12.48 6.15 4.28
N ALA A 101 12.72 7.06 3.34
CA ALA A 101 12.09 8.38 3.31
C ALA A 101 10.64 8.33 2.82
N GLY A 102 10.27 7.34 1.99
CA GLY A 102 8.91 7.08 1.55
C GLY A 102 8.05 6.46 2.64
N ALA A 103 6.74 6.60 2.51
CA ALA A 103 5.81 5.90 3.38
C ALA A 103 5.74 4.41 3.01
N ARG A 104 5.45 3.59 4.01
CA ARG A 104 5.27 2.15 3.83
C ARG A 104 4.10 1.65 4.66
N LEU A 105 3.38 0.69 4.12
CA LEU A 105 2.27 0.02 4.77
C LEU A 105 2.60 -1.44 4.95
N THR A 106 2.49 -1.95 6.16
CA THR A 106 2.34 -3.39 6.38
C THR A 106 0.86 -3.68 6.59
N ILE A 107 0.27 -4.39 5.65
CA ILE A 107 -1.12 -4.84 5.69
C ILE A 107 -1.11 -6.24 6.31
N SER A 108 -1.93 -6.47 7.33
CA SER A 108 -2.22 -7.81 7.85
C SER A 108 -3.65 -8.18 7.47
N GLY A 109 -3.87 -9.43 7.08
CA GLY A 109 -5.17 -9.89 6.64
C GLY A 109 -5.18 -11.36 6.25
N SER A 110 -6.18 -11.76 5.49
CA SER A 110 -6.31 -13.11 4.97
C SER A 110 -6.55 -13.11 3.46
N ALA A 111 -5.84 -13.96 2.73
CA ALA A 111 -5.99 -14.10 1.29
C ALA A 111 -6.62 -15.44 0.94
N LYS A 112 -7.69 -15.40 0.14
CA LYS A 112 -8.45 -16.58 -0.29
C LYS A 112 -8.51 -16.65 -1.80
N ARG A 113 -8.39 -17.86 -2.33
CA ARG A 113 -8.58 -18.16 -3.75
C ARG A 113 -10.02 -17.88 -4.15
N LEU A 114 -10.22 -17.19 -5.25
CA LEU A 114 -11.54 -17.01 -5.86
C LEU A 114 -11.85 -18.20 -6.78
N ALA A 115 -13.13 -18.57 -6.84
CA ALA A 115 -13.60 -19.52 -7.82
C ALA A 115 -13.62 -18.86 -9.21
N ARG A 116 -13.27 -19.61 -10.26
CA ARG A 116 -13.19 -19.06 -11.64
C ARG A 116 -14.52 -18.55 -12.17
N ASP A 117 -15.63 -19.12 -11.74
CA ASP A 117 -17.01 -18.75 -12.07
C ASP A 117 -17.55 -17.57 -11.22
N GLY A 118 -16.69 -16.87 -10.52
CA GLY A 118 -17.02 -15.72 -9.67
C GLY A 118 -15.88 -14.72 -9.53
N ASP A 119 -14.88 -14.78 -10.42
CA ASP A 119 -13.69 -13.92 -10.36
C ASP A 119 -13.75 -12.70 -11.31
N GLU A 120 -14.85 -12.48 -12.03
CA GLU A 120 -14.94 -11.48 -13.11
C GLU A 120 -14.60 -10.06 -12.63
N ILE A 121 -15.07 -9.66 -11.47
CA ILE A 121 -14.80 -8.33 -10.90
C ILE A 121 -13.32 -8.22 -10.52
N ALA A 122 -12.77 -9.24 -9.87
CA ALA A 122 -11.37 -9.30 -9.49
C ALA A 122 -10.46 -9.28 -10.72
N ARG A 123 -10.79 -10.07 -11.75
CA ARG A 123 -10.12 -10.13 -13.04
C ARG A 123 -10.11 -8.76 -13.72
N ALA A 124 -11.27 -8.12 -13.87
CA ALA A 124 -11.39 -6.81 -14.49
C ALA A 124 -10.54 -5.76 -13.76
N CYS A 125 -10.63 -5.72 -12.42
CA CYS A 125 -9.83 -4.83 -11.58
C CYS A 125 -8.33 -5.07 -11.78
N PHE A 126 -7.89 -6.33 -11.69
CA PHE A 126 -6.48 -6.67 -11.78
C PHE A 126 -5.90 -6.38 -13.18
N LEU A 127 -6.60 -6.76 -14.26
CA LEU A 127 -6.15 -6.53 -15.63
C LEU A 127 -6.16 -5.04 -16.02
N ALA A 128 -7.02 -4.23 -15.41
CA ALA A 128 -6.95 -2.77 -15.57
C ALA A 128 -5.64 -2.19 -15.02
N ALA A 129 -5.15 -2.72 -13.90
CA ALA A 129 -3.89 -2.33 -13.27
C ALA A 129 -2.65 -2.97 -13.94
N HIS A 130 -2.79 -4.19 -14.49
CA HIS A 130 -1.71 -5.03 -15.01
C HIS A 130 -2.06 -5.61 -16.38
N ARG A 131 -2.07 -4.77 -17.42
CA ARG A 131 -2.48 -5.18 -18.77
C ARG A 131 -1.69 -6.36 -19.35
N SER A 132 -0.39 -6.45 -19.03
CA SER A 132 0.46 -7.57 -19.49
C SER A 132 0.07 -8.92 -18.88
N ALA A 133 -0.65 -8.93 -17.75
CA ALA A 133 -1.10 -10.16 -17.12
C ALA A 133 -2.17 -10.91 -17.95
N ALA A 134 -2.84 -10.24 -18.90
CA ALA A 134 -3.77 -10.89 -19.81
C ALA A 134 -3.14 -12.07 -20.58
N ALA A 135 -1.83 -12.06 -20.78
CA ALA A 135 -1.10 -13.12 -21.47
C ALA A 135 -1.09 -14.46 -20.71
N TYR A 136 -1.25 -14.44 -19.37
CA TYR A 136 -1.17 -15.65 -18.53
C TYR A 136 -2.32 -15.79 -17.52
N ALA A 137 -3.20 -14.80 -17.40
CA ALA A 137 -4.33 -14.85 -16.47
C ALA A 137 -5.32 -16.02 -16.76
N GLU A 138 -5.33 -16.52 -18.02
CA GLU A 138 -6.18 -17.65 -18.43
C GLU A 138 -5.52 -19.02 -18.23
N PHE A 139 -4.24 -19.08 -17.83
CA PHE A 139 -3.57 -20.36 -17.62
C PHE A 139 -4.20 -21.11 -16.43
N GLU A 140 -4.30 -22.41 -16.53
CA GLU A 140 -4.98 -23.26 -15.55
C GLU A 140 -4.34 -23.20 -14.15
N ASP A 141 -3.04 -22.99 -14.09
CA ASP A 141 -2.28 -22.88 -12.85
C ASP A 141 -2.36 -21.50 -12.20
N PHE A 142 -2.91 -20.47 -12.88
CA PHE A 142 -3.11 -19.13 -12.30
C PHE A 142 -4.51 -18.98 -11.73
N SER A 143 -4.60 -18.32 -10.58
CA SER A 143 -5.88 -18.01 -9.92
C SER A 143 -5.83 -16.64 -9.30
N PHE A 144 -6.98 -15.96 -9.29
CA PHE A 144 -7.14 -14.74 -8.51
C PHE A 144 -7.34 -15.07 -7.03
N PHE A 145 -6.69 -14.28 -6.19
CA PHE A 145 -6.86 -14.31 -4.75
C PHE A 145 -7.37 -12.95 -4.30
N GLN A 146 -8.32 -12.95 -3.39
CA GLN A 146 -8.75 -11.75 -2.68
C GLN A 146 -8.08 -11.73 -1.31
N LEU A 147 -7.35 -10.65 -1.02
CA LEU A 147 -6.80 -10.35 0.29
C LEU A 147 -7.74 -9.36 0.98
N ASP A 148 -8.40 -9.82 2.03
CA ASP A 148 -9.21 -9.00 2.92
C ASP A 148 -8.32 -8.41 4.00
N VAL A 149 -8.34 -7.07 4.11
CA VAL A 149 -7.50 -6.32 5.04
C VAL A 149 -8.15 -6.30 6.42
N ASP A 150 -7.41 -6.73 7.45
CA ASP A 150 -7.83 -6.61 8.85
C ASP A 150 -7.26 -5.32 9.47
N GLN A 151 -5.97 -5.08 9.25
CA GLN A 151 -5.22 -4.00 9.87
C GLN A 151 -4.09 -3.51 8.97
N ILE A 152 -3.77 -2.22 9.09
CA ILE A 152 -2.64 -1.58 8.44
C ILE A 152 -1.73 -0.96 9.49
N HIS A 153 -0.43 -1.22 9.37
CA HIS A 153 0.62 -0.52 10.07
C HIS A 153 1.31 0.44 9.10
N LEU A 154 1.05 1.73 9.26
CA LEU A 154 1.65 2.81 8.47
C LEU A 154 2.91 3.32 9.15
N VAL A 155 3.99 3.44 8.38
CA VAL A 155 5.17 4.23 8.75
C VAL A 155 5.38 5.29 7.67
N ALA A 156 5.17 6.56 8.01
CA ALA A 156 5.26 7.68 7.08
C ALA A 156 6.39 8.64 7.50
N GLY A 157 7.56 8.44 6.90
CA GLY A 157 8.75 9.22 7.21
C GLY A 157 9.24 9.03 8.66
N PHE A 158 10.00 10.02 9.14
CA PHE A 158 10.52 9.99 10.51
C PHE A 158 9.41 10.35 11.52
N GLY A 159 9.09 9.39 12.40
CA GLY A 159 8.30 9.64 13.61
C GLY A 159 6.78 9.50 13.47
N ARG A 160 6.22 9.24 12.29
CA ARG A 160 4.80 8.97 12.14
C ARG A 160 4.56 7.48 11.96
N ILE A 161 4.07 6.84 13.02
CA ILE A 161 3.69 5.43 13.05
C ILE A 161 2.24 5.36 13.50
N GLU A 162 1.39 4.71 12.71
CA GLU A 162 -0.03 4.55 13.00
C GLU A 162 -0.48 3.14 12.70
N THR A 163 -1.39 2.62 13.52
CA THR A 163 -2.10 1.37 13.27
C THR A 163 -3.56 1.69 13.00
N ILE A 164 -4.07 1.26 11.85
CA ILE A 164 -5.39 1.61 11.31
C ILE A 164 -6.14 0.31 11.05
N SER A 165 -7.34 0.17 11.62
CA SER A 165 -8.21 -0.97 11.32
C SER A 165 -8.90 -0.83 9.96
N ALA A 166 -9.37 -1.94 9.38
CA ALA A 166 -10.15 -1.92 8.14
C ALA A 166 -11.38 -0.99 8.24
N SER A 167 -12.07 -0.97 9.38
CA SER A 167 -13.22 -0.09 9.60
C SER A 167 -12.87 1.40 9.54
N GLN A 168 -11.70 1.79 10.02
CA GLN A 168 -11.24 3.18 9.94
C GLN A 168 -10.86 3.59 8.51
N LEU A 169 -10.46 2.64 7.66
CA LEU A 169 -10.23 2.91 6.24
C LEU A 169 -11.53 3.19 5.49
N THR A 170 -12.63 2.56 5.86
CA THR A 170 -13.93 2.76 5.19
C THR A 170 -14.68 3.99 5.69
N SER A 171 -14.48 4.40 6.95
CA SER A 171 -15.24 5.46 7.62
C SER A 171 -14.85 6.90 7.23
N SER A 172 -13.82 7.11 6.41
CA SER A 172 -13.28 8.45 6.09
C SER A 172 -13.87 9.05 4.81
N ASN A 173 -15.15 8.81 4.54
CA ASN A 173 -15.88 9.29 3.35
C ASN A 173 -16.91 10.38 3.68
N ASP A 174 -16.65 11.23 4.72
CA ASP A 174 -17.41 12.45 4.97
C ASP A 174 -16.51 13.68 4.94
#